data_8af08b02ab562528862075516db04896
#
_entry.id   8af08b02ab562528862075516db04896
#
_cell.length_a   1.000
_cell.length_b   1.000
_cell.length_c   1.000
_cell.angle_alpha   90.00
_cell.angle_beta   90.00
_cell.angle_gamma   90.00
#
_symmetry.space_group_name_H-M   'P 1'
#
loop_
_entity.id
_entity.type
_entity.pdbx_description
1 polymer ?
#
loop_
_entity_poly.entity_id
_entity_poly.type
_entity_poly.pdbx_seq_one_letter_code
_entity_poly.pdbx_strand_id
1 'polypeptide(L)' 'MRLYQAFMLNAALRPSIFIPTPTNAHEHCVLCGMKFSAHPDDLHSGYVTLDNRHWVCPECLTEYKTEYHWTVAN' A
#
# COMPACT_ATOMS: atom_id res chain seq x y z
N MET A 1 15.77 3.11 0.02
CA MET A 1 15.41 4.18 0.96
C MET A 1 13.95 4.55 0.80
N ARG A 2 13.24 4.65 1.91
CA ARG A 2 11.83 5.03 1.90
C ARG A 2 11.68 6.51 2.12
N LEU A 3 10.74 7.12 1.40
CA LEU A 3 10.49 8.55 1.51
C LEU A 3 9.38 8.80 2.54
N TYR A 4 9.55 9.85 3.35
CA TYR A 4 8.49 10.28 4.24
C TYR A 4 7.37 10.94 3.42
N GLN A 5 6.16 10.46 3.59
CA GLN A 5 5.00 10.93 2.83
C GLN A 5 3.99 11.56 3.79
N ALA A 6 4.12 12.86 4.02
CA ALA A 6 3.29 13.56 5.00
C ALA A 6 1.80 13.37 4.77
N PHE A 7 1.36 13.24 3.51
CA PHE A 7 -0.06 13.06 3.20
C PHE A 7 -0.61 11.71 3.70
N MET A 8 0.28 10.79 4.09
CA MET A 8 -0.15 9.51 4.64
C MET A 8 -0.34 9.54 6.16
N LEU A 9 -0.05 10.64 6.83
CA LEU A 9 -0.29 10.75 8.27
C LEU A 9 -1.77 10.55 8.57
N ASN A 10 -2.06 9.73 9.58
CA ASN A 10 -3.41 9.43 10.06
C ASN A 10 -4.29 8.74 9.01
N ALA A 11 -3.71 8.13 8.00
CA ALA A 11 -4.49 7.46 6.97
C ALA A 11 -5.23 6.24 7.52
N ALA A 12 -6.42 6.00 6.99
CA ALA A 12 -7.16 4.77 7.23
C ALA A 12 -6.90 3.82 6.07
N LEU A 13 -6.51 2.59 6.38
CA LEU A 13 -6.16 1.58 5.40
C LEU A 13 -7.04 0.34 5.58
N ARG A 14 -7.14 -0.46 4.53
CA ARG A 14 -7.77 -1.78 4.60
C ARG A 14 -6.90 -2.81 3.90
N PRO A 15 -6.90 -4.07 4.38
CA PRO A 15 -6.23 -5.14 3.65
C PRO A 15 -6.92 -5.34 2.30
N SER A 16 -6.14 -5.61 1.27
CA SER A 16 -6.70 -5.81 -0.06
C SER A 16 -5.81 -6.69 -0.91
N ILE A 17 -6.45 -7.49 -1.77
CA ILE A 17 -5.76 -8.22 -2.82
C ILE A 17 -5.69 -7.29 -4.02
N PHE A 18 -4.50 -7.21 -4.65
CA PHE A 18 -4.36 -6.41 -5.85
C PHE A 18 -4.92 -7.19 -7.05
N ILE A 19 -5.92 -6.63 -7.71
CA ILE A 19 -6.54 -7.23 -8.88
C ILE A 19 -6.27 -6.30 -10.07
N PRO A 20 -5.38 -6.68 -11.00
CA PRO A 20 -5.08 -5.84 -12.15
C PRO A 20 -6.30 -5.68 -13.05
N THR A 21 -6.40 -4.51 -13.66
CA THR A 21 -7.43 -4.20 -14.66
C THR A 21 -6.75 -3.70 -15.92
N PRO A 22 -7.47 -3.61 -17.06
CA PRO A 22 -6.86 -3.08 -18.28
C PRO A 22 -6.29 -1.68 -18.16
N THR A 23 -6.84 -0.87 -17.24
CA THR A 23 -6.38 0.51 -17.04
C THR A 23 -5.47 0.65 -15.83
N ASN A 24 -5.30 -0.40 -15.02
CA ASN A 24 -4.44 -0.36 -13.84
C ASN A 24 -3.77 -1.72 -13.65
N ALA A 25 -2.74 -1.96 -14.44
CA ALA A 25 -2.04 -3.25 -14.45
C ALA A 25 -1.07 -3.43 -13.28
N HIS A 26 -0.68 -2.36 -12.61
CA HIS A 26 0.25 -2.44 -11.49
C HIS A 26 0.10 -1.21 -10.59
N GLU A 27 0.58 -1.37 -9.35
CA GLU A 27 0.68 -0.29 -8.37
C GLU A 27 2.01 -0.41 -7.65
N HIS A 28 2.37 0.61 -6.90
CA HIS A 28 3.60 0.62 -6.11
C HIS A 28 3.30 1.04 -4.68
N CYS A 29 4.07 0.47 -3.74
CA CYS A 29 4.00 0.93 -2.36
C CYS A 29 4.39 2.41 -2.32
N VAL A 30 3.56 3.23 -1.69
CA VAL A 30 3.76 4.67 -1.64
C VAL A 30 5.04 5.07 -0.88
N LEU A 31 5.57 4.18 -0.04
CA LEU A 31 6.76 4.47 0.77
C LEU A 31 8.04 3.87 0.19
N CYS A 32 8.01 2.61 -0.23
CA CYS A 32 9.25 1.92 -0.64
C CYS A 32 9.30 1.60 -2.13
N GLY A 33 8.20 1.76 -2.86
CA GLY A 33 8.16 1.50 -4.29
C GLY A 33 8.00 0.04 -4.69
N MET A 34 7.80 -0.88 -3.74
CA MET A 34 7.55 -2.28 -4.07
C MET A 34 6.35 -2.39 -4.99
N LYS A 35 6.48 -3.23 -6.03
CA LYS A 35 5.47 -3.31 -7.08
C LYS A 35 4.40 -4.35 -6.76
N PHE A 36 3.16 -3.99 -7.02
CA PHE A 36 2.02 -4.89 -7.01
C PHE A 36 1.60 -5.14 -8.45
N SER A 37 1.45 -6.39 -8.84
CA SER A 37 1.00 -6.75 -10.20
C SER A 37 0.57 -8.21 -10.24
N ALA A 38 0.20 -8.69 -11.42
CA ALA A 38 -0.09 -10.11 -11.61
C ALA A 38 1.17 -10.96 -11.77
N HIS A 39 2.35 -10.34 -11.92
CA HIS A 39 3.60 -11.06 -12.11
C HIS A 39 3.94 -11.88 -10.86
N PRO A 40 4.41 -13.15 -11.04
CA PRO A 40 4.68 -14.01 -9.87
C PRO A 40 5.67 -13.44 -8.85
N ASP A 41 6.62 -12.62 -9.30
CA ASP A 41 7.64 -12.06 -8.41
C ASP A 41 7.19 -10.77 -7.72
N ASP A 42 6.04 -10.22 -8.08
CA ASP A 42 5.53 -8.99 -7.50
C ASP A 42 4.53 -9.29 -6.38
N LEU A 43 4.20 -8.26 -5.60
CA LEU A 43 3.23 -8.41 -4.53
C LEU A 43 1.82 -8.56 -5.10
N HIS A 44 1.03 -9.42 -4.48
CA HIS A 44 -0.36 -9.67 -4.89
C HIS A 44 -1.35 -9.15 -3.85
N SER A 45 -0.89 -8.75 -2.68
CA SER A 45 -1.76 -8.22 -1.64
C SER A 45 -0.98 -7.25 -0.76
N GLY A 46 -1.73 -6.41 -0.07
CA GLY A 46 -1.16 -5.44 0.85
C GLY A 46 -2.29 -4.65 1.47
N TYR A 47 -2.08 -3.35 1.59
CA TYR A 47 -3.05 -2.45 2.22
C TYR A 47 -3.27 -1.26 1.31
N VAL A 48 -4.50 -0.77 1.27
CA VAL A 48 -4.86 0.35 0.40
C VAL A 48 -5.65 1.36 1.22
N THR A 49 -5.45 2.65 0.91
CA THR A 49 -6.26 3.71 1.54
C THR A 49 -7.73 3.54 1.17
N LEU A 50 -8.63 4.03 2.03
CA LEU A 50 -10.05 3.82 1.82
C LEU A 50 -10.56 4.47 0.52
N ASP A 51 -9.83 5.47 0.00
CA ASP A 51 -10.14 6.07 -1.30
C ASP A 51 -9.52 5.31 -2.48
N ASN A 52 -8.84 4.20 -2.23
CA ASN A 52 -8.18 3.34 -3.22
C ASN A 52 -7.04 4.02 -4.00
N ARG A 53 -6.48 5.09 -3.49
CA ARG A 53 -5.46 5.85 -4.22
C ARG A 53 -4.03 5.42 -3.93
N HIS A 54 -3.77 4.92 -2.73
CA HIS A 54 -2.41 4.63 -2.31
C HIS A 54 -2.30 3.24 -1.73
N TRP A 55 -1.28 2.50 -2.17
CA TRP A 55 -1.01 1.15 -1.68
C TRP A 55 0.19 1.15 -0.76
N VAL A 56 0.14 0.28 0.25
CA VAL A 56 1.23 0.09 1.22
C VAL A 56 1.54 -1.40 1.28
N CYS A 57 2.80 -1.75 1.12
CA CYS A 57 3.20 -3.15 1.23
C CYS A 57 3.13 -3.62 2.69
N PRO A 58 2.98 -4.94 2.93
CA PRO A 58 2.88 -5.44 4.30
C PRO A 58 4.06 -5.09 5.18
N GLU A 59 5.26 -5.03 4.59
CA GLU A 59 6.46 -4.65 5.34
C GLU A 59 6.40 -3.21 5.82
N CYS A 60 6.02 -2.28 4.95
CA CYS A 60 5.88 -0.88 5.32
C CYS A 60 4.75 -0.67 6.31
N LEU A 61 3.66 -1.43 6.19
CA LEU A 61 2.61 -1.35 7.19
C LEU A 61 3.15 -1.67 8.58
N THR A 62 3.84 -2.79 8.72
CA THR A 62 4.39 -3.22 10.00
C THR A 62 5.37 -2.20 10.55
N GLU A 63 6.22 -1.65 9.69
CA GLU A 63 7.29 -0.75 10.10
C GLU A 63 6.79 0.65 10.44
N TYR A 64 5.80 1.15 9.72
CA TYR A 64 5.41 2.57 9.81
C TYR A 64 4.02 2.82 10.38
N LYS A 65 3.25 1.79 10.67
CA LYS A 65 1.88 1.98 11.16
C LYS A 65 1.81 2.90 12.37
N THR A 66 2.68 2.69 13.34
CA THR A 66 2.69 3.50 14.57
C THR A 66 3.18 4.91 14.29
N GLU A 67 4.24 5.05 13.50
CA GLU A 67 4.83 6.35 13.20
C GLU A 67 3.83 7.26 12.47
N TYR A 68 3.07 6.70 11.52
CA TYR A 68 2.10 7.47 10.73
C TYR A 68 0.71 7.51 11.38
N HIS A 69 0.52 6.83 12.51
CA HIS A 69 -0.79 6.74 13.17
C HIS A 69 -1.86 6.16 12.25
N TRP A 70 -1.50 5.15 11.48
CA TRP A 70 -2.46 4.49 10.60
C TRP A 70 -3.46 3.66 11.38
N THR A 71 -4.72 3.67 10.92
CA THR A 71 -5.73 2.72 11.39
C THR A 71 -6.00 1.73 10.26
N VAL A 72 -6.20 0.46 10.63
CA VAL A 72 -6.44 -0.59 9.66
C VAL A 72 -7.84 -1.16 9.91
N ALA A 73 -8.71 -1.01 8.92
CA ALA A 73 -10.05 -1.57 8.95
C ALA A 73 -10.01 -3.03 8.46
N ASN A 74 -10.86 -3.83 9.02
CA ASN A 74 -10.99 -5.22 8.58
C ASN A 74 -12.13 -5.38 7.59
#